data_6f51c2d592771dfacf91fecc09cbf236
#
_entry.id   6f51c2d592771dfacf91fecc09cbf236
#
_cell.length_a   1.000
_cell.length_b   1.000
_cell.length_c   1.000
_cell.angle_alpha   90.00
_cell.angle_beta   90.00
_cell.angle_gamma   90.00
#
_symmetry.space_group_name_H-M   'P 1'
#
loop_
_entity.id
_entity.type
_entity.pdbx_description
1 polymer ?
#
loop_
_entity_poly.entity_id
_entity_poly.type
_entity_poly.pdbx_seq_one_letter_code
_entity_poly.pdbx_strand_id
1 'polypeptide(L)'
;MKLLLTFLFAVTGLILAEPKTYVDALRSYNGTAYLDETCSSLICKAHDRVSKTKIHCTAKELWEGCGGNLEQVTEAESLARLDWSKVKAGDVLAVNGVHVVAYLGQGQCIDSDPLQGGVAEVSAASLSAKTNDTWFNGPVRVERWTR
;
A
#
# COMPACT_ATOMS: atom_id res chain seq x y z
N MET A 1 -17.65 -3.44 60.26
CA MET A 1 -16.94 -4.32 59.32
C MET A 1 -17.26 -3.82 57.92
N LYS A 2 -16.31 -3.04 57.30
CA LYS A 2 -16.51 -2.44 55.96
C LYS A 2 -15.84 -3.36 54.96
N LEU A 3 -16.64 -3.94 54.07
CA LEU A 3 -16.17 -4.77 52.98
C LEU A 3 -15.68 -3.85 51.86
N LEU A 4 -14.37 -3.78 51.63
CA LEU A 4 -13.77 -3.08 50.48
C LEU A 4 -13.86 -4.03 49.28
N LEU A 5 -14.75 -3.69 48.35
CA LEU A 5 -14.85 -4.39 47.06
C LEU A 5 -13.80 -3.76 46.12
N THR A 6 -12.68 -4.44 45.92
CA THR A 6 -11.65 -4.06 44.97
C THR A 6 -12.08 -4.50 43.57
N PHE A 7 -12.50 -3.57 42.75
CA PHE A 7 -12.74 -3.79 41.29
C PHE A 7 -11.40 -3.93 40.58
N LEU A 8 -11.07 -5.17 40.22
CA LEU A 8 -9.94 -5.45 39.33
C LEU A 8 -10.39 -5.17 37.88
N PHE A 9 -9.99 -4.02 37.32
CA PHE A 9 -10.15 -3.76 35.89
C PHE A 9 -9.10 -4.60 35.14
N ALA A 10 -9.53 -5.71 34.55
CA ALA A 10 -8.74 -6.42 33.56
C ALA A 10 -8.71 -5.60 32.27
N VAL A 11 -7.62 -4.89 32.04
CA VAL A 11 -7.33 -4.26 30.74
C VAL A 11 -6.93 -5.42 29.81
N THR A 12 -7.89 -5.98 29.10
CA THR A 12 -7.62 -6.86 27.97
C THR A 12 -7.09 -6.00 26.83
N GLY A 13 -5.76 -5.83 26.79
CA GLY A 13 -5.09 -5.25 25.64
C GLY A 13 -5.40 -6.12 24.42
N LEU A 14 -6.10 -5.54 23.44
CA LEU A 14 -6.32 -6.16 22.15
C LEU A 14 -4.95 -6.28 21.46
N ILE A 15 -4.31 -7.42 21.59
CA ILE A 15 -3.08 -7.72 20.85
C ILE A 15 -3.51 -7.92 19.40
N LEU A 16 -3.35 -6.88 18.56
CA LEU A 16 -3.53 -7.03 17.14
C LEU A 16 -2.49 -8.03 16.63
N ALA A 17 -2.97 -9.11 16.00
CA ALA A 17 -2.09 -10.11 15.42
C ALA A 17 -1.18 -9.46 14.36
N GLU A 18 0.11 -9.84 14.34
CA GLU A 18 1.05 -9.41 13.32
C GLU A 18 0.57 -9.85 11.93
N PRO A 19 0.69 -9.00 10.89
CA PRO A 19 0.26 -9.35 9.54
C PRO A 19 1.09 -10.53 9.00
N LYS A 20 0.41 -11.52 8.43
CA LYS A 20 1.05 -12.72 7.87
C LYS A 20 1.55 -12.51 6.46
N THR A 21 0.93 -11.61 5.70
CA THR A 21 1.27 -11.32 4.32
C THR A 21 1.45 -9.82 4.10
N TYR A 22 2.13 -9.47 3.01
CA TYR A 22 2.28 -8.08 2.60
C TYR A 22 0.92 -7.40 2.35
N VAL A 23 -0.04 -8.11 1.75
CA VAL A 23 -1.40 -7.60 1.54
C VAL A 23 -2.12 -7.34 2.87
N ASP A 24 -1.97 -8.23 3.86
CA ASP A 24 -2.53 -7.99 5.20
C ASP A 24 -1.89 -6.77 5.86
N ALA A 25 -0.57 -6.59 5.68
CA ALA A 25 0.14 -5.43 6.20
C ALA A 25 -0.37 -4.13 5.55
N LEU A 26 -0.56 -4.10 4.23
CA LEU A 26 -1.14 -2.95 3.52
C LEU A 26 -2.53 -2.60 4.06
N ARG A 27 -3.41 -3.59 4.18
CA ARG A 27 -4.78 -3.38 4.69
C ARG A 27 -4.83 -2.86 6.12
N SER A 28 -3.83 -3.18 6.94
CA SER A 28 -3.76 -2.69 8.31
C SER A 28 -3.59 -1.17 8.42
N TYR A 29 -3.16 -0.51 7.34
CA TYR A 29 -3.06 0.95 7.26
C TYR A 29 -4.33 1.63 6.74
N ASN A 30 -5.35 0.87 6.32
CA ASN A 30 -6.59 1.46 5.81
C ASN A 30 -7.22 2.43 6.83
N GLY A 31 -7.58 3.62 6.38
CA GLY A 31 -8.10 4.69 7.23
C GLY A 31 -7.03 5.59 7.88
N THR A 32 -5.74 5.33 7.68
CA THR A 32 -4.66 6.21 8.16
C THR A 32 -4.67 7.53 7.38
N ALA A 33 -4.50 8.66 8.09
CA ALA A 33 -4.45 9.98 7.45
C ALA A 33 -3.21 10.13 6.55
N TYR A 34 -3.34 10.92 5.48
CA TYR A 34 -2.23 11.12 4.51
C TYR A 34 -0.97 11.70 5.14
N LEU A 35 -1.10 12.60 6.11
CA LEU A 35 0.04 13.20 6.81
C LEU A 35 0.85 12.16 7.61
N ASP A 36 0.20 11.09 8.05
CA ASP A 36 0.85 10.01 8.80
C ASP A 36 1.41 8.93 7.87
N GLU A 37 0.78 8.74 6.69
CA GLU A 37 1.16 7.70 5.75
C GLU A 37 1.03 8.15 4.30
N THR A 38 2.15 8.51 3.67
CA THR A 38 2.20 8.86 2.23
C THR A 38 2.16 7.60 1.34
N CYS A 39 2.00 7.78 0.03
CA CYS A 39 1.92 6.66 -0.92
C CYS A 39 3.15 5.73 -0.84
N SER A 40 4.36 6.28 -0.86
CA SER A 40 5.58 5.48 -0.82
C SER A 40 5.87 4.92 0.58
N SER A 41 5.55 5.66 1.65
CA SER A 41 5.75 5.16 3.01
C SER A 41 4.81 4.00 3.34
N LEU A 42 3.57 4.01 2.87
CA LEU A 42 2.64 2.88 2.95
C LEU A 42 3.25 1.60 2.36
N ILE A 43 3.78 1.70 1.14
CA ILE A 43 4.41 0.58 0.42
C ILE A 43 5.60 0.01 1.20
N CYS A 44 6.51 0.88 1.62
CA CYS A 44 7.73 0.47 2.32
C CYS A 44 7.45 -0.08 3.72
N LYS A 45 6.63 0.60 4.52
CA LYS A 45 6.32 0.16 5.89
C LYS A 45 5.54 -1.16 5.92
N ALA A 46 4.61 -1.36 4.97
CA ALA A 46 3.90 -2.63 4.88
C ALA A 46 4.88 -3.78 4.54
N HIS A 47 5.84 -3.55 3.64
CA HIS A 47 6.90 -4.52 3.34
C HIS A 47 7.77 -4.80 4.57
N ASP A 48 8.22 -3.77 5.28
CA ASP A 48 9.07 -3.89 6.46
C ASP A 48 8.42 -4.73 7.58
N ARG A 49 7.10 -4.64 7.73
CA ARG A 49 6.36 -5.43 8.73
C ARG A 49 6.42 -6.93 8.49
N VAL A 50 6.52 -7.37 7.25
CA VAL A 50 6.52 -8.81 6.90
C VAL A 50 7.92 -9.33 6.61
N SER A 51 8.78 -8.54 5.97
CA SER A 51 10.16 -8.92 5.62
C SER A 51 11.14 -8.73 6.78
N LYS A 52 10.76 -7.93 7.80
CA LYS A 52 11.60 -7.51 8.94
C LYS A 52 12.89 -6.79 8.51
N THR A 53 12.87 -6.22 7.32
CA THR A 53 13.90 -5.31 6.80
C THR A 53 13.40 -3.87 6.91
N LYS A 54 14.29 -2.89 6.77
CA LYS A 54 13.91 -1.47 6.71
C LYS A 54 14.26 -0.93 5.34
N ILE A 55 13.23 -0.63 4.57
CA ILE A 55 13.33 -0.06 3.24
C ILE A 55 12.69 1.32 3.24
N HIS A 56 13.41 2.29 2.68
CA HIS A 56 12.91 3.64 2.48
C HIS A 56 13.14 4.01 1.03
N CYS A 57 12.07 3.95 0.24
CA CYS A 57 12.10 4.36 -1.16
C CYS A 57 11.02 5.43 -1.40
N THR A 58 11.38 6.47 -2.13
CA THR A 58 10.45 7.45 -2.67
C THR A 58 9.62 6.83 -3.80
N ALA A 59 8.57 7.50 -4.26
CA ALA A 59 7.80 7.03 -5.41
C ALA A 59 8.67 6.84 -6.67
N LYS A 60 9.65 7.74 -6.87
CA LYS A 60 10.61 7.64 -7.97
C LYS A 60 11.52 6.41 -7.83
N GLU A 61 12.07 6.18 -6.64
CA GLU A 61 12.92 5.01 -6.38
C GLU A 61 12.15 3.69 -6.49
N LEU A 62 10.87 3.66 -6.08
CA LEU A 62 9.99 2.50 -6.30
C LEU A 62 9.76 2.26 -7.80
N TRP A 63 9.56 3.33 -8.59
CA TRP A 63 9.52 3.26 -10.05
C TRP A 63 10.81 2.70 -10.66
N GLU A 64 11.96 2.96 -10.06
CA GLU A 64 13.28 2.52 -10.50
C GLU A 64 13.71 1.17 -9.90
N GLY A 65 12.80 0.45 -9.22
CA GLY A 65 13.07 -0.88 -8.66
C GLY A 65 13.61 -0.89 -7.23
N CYS A 66 13.58 0.25 -6.54
CA CYS A 66 13.97 0.37 -5.12
C CYS A 66 15.33 -0.30 -4.79
N GLY A 67 16.37 0.05 -5.57
CA GLY A 67 17.72 -0.50 -5.37
C GLY A 67 17.85 -2.00 -5.60
N GLY A 68 16.99 -2.59 -6.44
CA GLY A 68 16.97 -4.02 -6.75
C GLY A 68 16.09 -4.86 -5.82
N ASN A 69 15.34 -4.21 -4.93
CA ASN A 69 14.35 -4.91 -4.08
C ASN A 69 13.04 -5.22 -4.81
N LEU A 70 12.81 -4.57 -5.94
CA LEU A 70 11.69 -4.80 -6.83
C LEU A 70 12.20 -5.17 -8.22
N GLU A 71 11.44 -6.02 -8.92
CA GLU A 71 11.64 -6.34 -10.32
C GLU A 71 10.43 -5.91 -11.15
N GLN A 72 10.66 -5.37 -12.34
CA GLN A 72 9.60 -4.98 -13.24
C GLN A 72 8.93 -6.22 -13.83
N VAL A 73 7.61 -6.31 -13.68
CA VAL A 73 6.78 -7.40 -14.22
C VAL A 73 6.22 -7.04 -15.59
N THR A 74 5.70 -5.83 -15.72
CA THR A 74 5.11 -5.31 -16.95
C THR A 74 5.05 -3.78 -16.88
N GLU A 75 4.78 -3.15 -18.01
CA GLU A 75 4.57 -1.70 -18.10
C GLU A 75 3.47 -1.38 -19.13
N ALA A 76 2.90 -0.19 -19.02
CA ALA A 76 1.93 0.32 -19.96
C ALA A 76 2.06 1.85 -20.06
N GLU A 77 1.53 2.44 -21.15
CA GLU A 77 1.52 3.90 -21.36
C GLU A 77 0.62 4.65 -20.35
N SER A 78 -0.31 3.93 -19.72
CA SER A 78 -1.21 4.45 -18.68
C SER A 78 -1.88 3.31 -17.92
N LEU A 79 -2.47 3.63 -16.76
CA LEU A 79 -3.30 2.67 -16.00
C LEU A 79 -4.49 2.15 -16.82
N ALA A 80 -5.06 2.97 -17.70
CA ALA A 80 -6.18 2.56 -18.57
C ALA A 80 -5.77 1.51 -19.62
N ARG A 81 -4.48 1.43 -19.96
CA ARG A 81 -3.93 0.46 -20.92
C ARG A 81 -3.20 -0.70 -20.26
N LEU A 82 -3.18 -0.75 -18.94
CA LEU A 82 -2.51 -1.81 -18.21
C LEU A 82 -3.22 -3.16 -18.41
N ASP A 83 -2.44 -4.18 -18.74
CA ASP A 83 -2.92 -5.57 -18.75
C ASP A 83 -2.98 -6.12 -17.31
N TRP A 84 -4.13 -5.97 -16.68
CA TRP A 84 -4.37 -6.38 -15.30
C TRP A 84 -4.23 -7.89 -15.09
N SER A 85 -4.28 -8.71 -16.15
CA SER A 85 -4.07 -10.16 -16.04
C SER A 85 -2.65 -10.54 -15.60
N LYS A 86 -1.69 -9.64 -15.79
CA LYS A 86 -0.29 -9.80 -15.38
C LYS A 86 -0.03 -9.33 -13.96
N VAL A 87 -0.98 -8.61 -13.35
CA VAL A 87 -0.83 -8.01 -12.01
C VAL A 87 -1.30 -9.01 -10.96
N LYS A 88 -0.49 -9.22 -9.93
CA LYS A 88 -0.80 -10.12 -8.81
C LYS A 88 -0.92 -9.36 -7.52
N ALA A 89 -1.68 -9.92 -6.57
CA ALA A 89 -1.80 -9.35 -5.23
C ALA A 89 -0.41 -9.14 -4.61
N GLY A 90 -0.17 -7.94 -4.10
CA GLY A 90 1.13 -7.51 -3.56
C GLY A 90 2.03 -6.78 -4.56
N ASP A 91 1.66 -6.71 -5.84
CA ASP A 91 2.41 -5.90 -6.80
C ASP A 91 2.23 -4.41 -6.52
N VAL A 92 3.27 -3.65 -6.79
CA VAL A 92 3.32 -2.19 -6.69
C VAL A 92 3.13 -1.60 -8.08
N LEU A 93 2.15 -0.73 -8.23
CA LEU A 93 1.92 0.03 -9.46
C LEU A 93 2.56 1.41 -9.27
N ALA A 94 3.70 1.63 -9.89
CA ALA A 94 4.39 2.91 -9.89
C ALA A 94 3.98 3.72 -11.12
N VAL A 95 3.44 4.92 -10.91
CA VAL A 95 2.92 5.78 -11.96
C VAL A 95 3.89 6.94 -12.20
N ASN A 96 4.54 6.93 -13.36
CA ASN A 96 5.41 8.00 -13.85
C ASN A 96 6.47 8.49 -12.84
N GLY A 97 6.86 7.68 -11.88
CA GLY A 97 7.80 8.03 -10.82
C GLY A 97 7.29 9.07 -9.81
N VAL A 98 5.99 9.41 -9.82
CA VAL A 98 5.40 10.44 -8.94
C VAL A 98 4.43 9.87 -7.92
N HIS A 99 3.81 8.73 -8.20
CA HIS A 99 2.85 8.09 -7.31
C HIS A 99 2.96 6.57 -7.33
N VAL A 100 2.57 5.93 -6.25
CA VAL A 100 2.56 4.47 -6.14
C VAL A 100 1.29 3.97 -5.45
N VAL A 101 0.81 2.82 -5.91
CA VAL A 101 -0.37 2.13 -5.43
C VAL A 101 -0.03 0.65 -5.28
N ALA A 102 -0.63 -0.07 -4.36
CA ALA A 102 -0.47 -1.52 -4.29
C ALA A 102 -1.74 -2.24 -4.74
N TYR A 103 -1.57 -3.34 -5.47
CA TYR A 103 -2.68 -4.21 -5.88
C TYR A 103 -2.96 -5.26 -4.82
N LEU A 104 -4.20 -5.35 -4.37
CA LEU A 104 -4.63 -6.29 -3.33
C LEU A 104 -5.18 -7.60 -3.89
N GLY A 105 -5.36 -7.69 -5.21
CA GLY A 105 -6.07 -8.78 -5.87
C GLY A 105 -7.55 -8.46 -6.10
N GLN A 106 -8.21 -9.27 -6.92
CA GLN A 106 -9.65 -9.20 -7.20
C GLN A 106 -10.15 -7.80 -7.64
N GLY A 107 -9.33 -7.09 -8.42
CA GLY A 107 -9.67 -5.76 -8.92
C GLY A 107 -9.63 -4.65 -7.86
N GLN A 108 -9.01 -4.89 -6.71
CA GLN A 108 -8.85 -3.91 -5.64
C GLN A 108 -7.40 -3.47 -5.49
N CYS A 109 -7.21 -2.20 -5.23
CA CYS A 109 -5.93 -1.58 -4.89
C CYS A 109 -6.03 -0.91 -3.52
N ILE A 110 -4.89 -0.53 -2.96
CA ILE A 110 -4.82 0.36 -1.80
C ILE A 110 -3.91 1.53 -2.14
N ASP A 111 -4.35 2.71 -1.79
CA ASP A 111 -3.73 3.97 -2.17
C ASP A 111 -3.73 4.94 -1.00
N SER A 112 -2.67 5.71 -0.85
CA SER A 112 -2.63 6.85 0.06
C SER A 112 -2.65 8.13 -0.77
N ASP A 113 -3.80 8.79 -0.78
CA ASP A 113 -4.08 9.98 -1.57
C ASP A 113 -4.65 11.09 -0.66
N PRO A 114 -4.06 12.31 -0.65
CA PRO A 114 -4.57 13.41 0.18
C PRO A 114 -5.99 13.83 -0.23
N LEU A 115 -6.39 13.64 -1.49
CA LEU A 115 -7.74 14.00 -1.95
C LEU A 115 -8.82 13.07 -1.39
N GLN A 116 -8.45 11.84 -1.00
CA GLN A 116 -9.37 10.92 -0.31
C GLN A 116 -9.15 10.86 1.20
N GLY A 117 -8.30 11.74 1.74
CA GLY A 117 -8.03 11.86 3.17
C GLY A 117 -6.92 10.94 3.70
N GLY A 118 -6.33 10.09 2.86
CA GLY A 118 -5.25 9.19 3.24
C GLY A 118 -5.37 7.82 2.61
N VAL A 119 -5.11 6.77 3.41
CA VAL A 119 -5.08 5.38 2.95
C VAL A 119 -6.50 4.82 2.82
N ALA A 120 -6.84 4.38 1.62
CA ALA A 120 -8.13 3.74 1.33
C ALA A 120 -7.99 2.63 0.29
N GLU A 121 -8.85 1.62 0.38
CA GLU A 121 -9.04 0.65 -0.70
C GLU A 121 -9.86 1.30 -1.82
N VAL A 122 -9.40 1.11 -3.06
CA VAL A 122 -10.02 1.66 -4.27
C VAL A 122 -10.07 0.60 -5.36
N SER A 123 -11.05 0.65 -6.24
CA SER A 123 -11.09 -0.30 -7.35
C SER A 123 -10.05 0.04 -8.42
N ALA A 124 -9.46 -0.98 -9.04
CA ALA A 124 -8.56 -0.83 -10.19
C ALA A 124 -9.25 -0.08 -11.35
N ALA A 125 -10.55 -0.31 -11.54
CA ALA A 125 -11.35 0.38 -12.54
C ALA A 125 -11.44 1.89 -12.26
N SER A 126 -11.64 2.29 -11.00
CA SER A 126 -11.69 3.72 -10.64
C SER A 126 -10.33 4.40 -10.80
N LEU A 127 -9.22 3.71 -10.49
CA LEU A 127 -7.88 4.24 -10.75
C LEU A 127 -7.61 4.42 -12.24
N SER A 128 -7.99 3.44 -13.05
CA SER A 128 -7.84 3.50 -14.51
C SER A 128 -8.64 4.65 -15.17
N ALA A 129 -9.69 5.13 -14.50
CA ALA A 129 -10.48 6.28 -14.95
C ALA A 129 -9.85 7.64 -14.58
N LYS A 130 -8.87 7.70 -13.68
CA LYS A 130 -8.20 8.94 -13.22
C LYS A 130 -7.15 9.48 -14.20
N THR A 131 -7.33 9.35 -15.49
CA THR A 131 -6.34 9.68 -16.51
C THR A 131 -5.99 11.19 -16.61
N ASN A 132 -6.81 12.07 -16.04
CA ASN A 132 -6.57 13.51 -16.00
C ASN A 132 -5.99 14.00 -14.66
N ASP A 133 -5.77 13.10 -13.71
CA ASP A 133 -5.15 13.43 -12.44
C ASP A 133 -3.62 13.40 -12.59
N THR A 134 -2.95 14.44 -12.11
CA THR A 134 -1.49 14.58 -12.22
C THR A 134 -0.72 13.43 -11.60
N TRP A 135 -1.30 12.74 -10.61
CA TRP A 135 -0.68 11.61 -9.94
C TRP A 135 -0.88 10.28 -10.66
N PHE A 136 -1.90 10.19 -11.50
CA PHE A 136 -2.27 8.97 -12.23
C PHE A 136 -2.07 9.10 -13.74
N ASN A 137 -1.48 10.21 -14.19
CA ASN A 137 -1.20 10.46 -15.60
C ASN A 137 0.19 9.95 -15.99
N GLY A 138 0.28 9.31 -17.15
CA GLY A 138 1.54 8.86 -17.74
C GLY A 138 1.77 7.35 -17.60
N PRO A 139 2.98 6.90 -17.91
CA PRO A 139 3.31 5.48 -17.92
C PRO A 139 3.22 4.86 -16.52
N VAL A 140 2.87 3.58 -16.49
CA VAL A 140 2.84 2.79 -15.27
C VAL A 140 3.77 1.59 -15.41
N ARG A 141 4.53 1.33 -14.36
CA ARG A 141 5.29 0.09 -14.18
C ARG A 141 4.67 -0.73 -13.06
N VAL A 142 4.56 -2.01 -13.30
CA VAL A 142 4.18 -2.97 -12.27
C VAL A 142 5.47 -3.59 -11.74
N GLU A 143 5.71 -3.37 -10.47
CA GLU A 143 6.89 -3.81 -9.77
C GLU A 143 6.52 -4.86 -8.74
N ARG A 144 7.34 -5.89 -8.59
CA ARG A 144 7.11 -7.00 -7.65
C ARG A 144 8.30 -7.15 -6.71
N TRP A 145 8.03 -7.31 -5.41
CA TRP A 145 9.07 -7.60 -4.42
C TRP A 145 9.79 -8.90 -4.76
N THR A 146 11.13 -8.87 -4.72
CA THR A 146 11.99 -10.03 -5.05
C THR A 146 12.15 -10.99 -3.88
N ARG A 147 11.81 -10.55 -2.65
CA ARG A 147 11.91 -11.34 -1.41
C ARG A 147 10.80 -11.00 -0.45
#